data_bf283602aabbe772c8e6d99666fc3b59
#
_entry.id   bf283602aabbe772c8e6d99666fc3b59
#
_cell.length_a   1.000
_cell.length_b   1.000
_cell.length_c   1.000
_cell.angle_alpha   90.00
_cell.angle_beta   90.00
_cell.angle_gamma   90.00
#
_symmetry.space_group_name_H-M   'P 1'
#
loop_
_entity.id
_entity.type
_entity.pdbx_description
1 polymer ?
#
loop_
_entity_poly.entity_id
_entity_poly.type
_entity_poly.pdbx_seq_one_letter_code
_entity_poly.pdbx_strand_id
1 'polypeptide(L)' 'MLILTRRTKEAIVIGENKEIKITVLNIRGGQVQFGIDAPKNVPVHREEVYERIKSGEEDSSTGA' A
#
# COMPACT_ATOMS: atom_id res chain seq x y z
N MET A 1 -2.78 17.03 5.06
CA MET A 1 -2.81 15.72 4.37
C MET A 1 -3.22 15.93 2.92
N LEU A 2 -2.57 15.24 2.01
CA LEU A 2 -2.95 15.27 0.60
C LEU A 2 -3.99 14.19 0.34
N ILE A 3 -5.08 14.56 -0.28
CA ILE A 3 -6.16 13.63 -0.59
C ILE A 3 -6.30 13.53 -2.10
N LEU A 4 -6.27 12.31 -2.61
CA LEU A 4 -6.33 12.05 -4.04
C LEU A 4 -7.46 11.09 -4.36
N THR A 5 -8.06 11.27 -5.53
CA THR A 5 -9.11 10.40 -6.04
C THR A 5 -8.63 9.73 -7.31
N ARG A 6 -8.71 8.41 -7.35
CA ARG A 6 -8.36 7.65 -8.55
C ARG A 6 -9.47 6.66 -8.87
N ARG A 7 -9.56 6.29 -10.14
CA ARG A 7 -10.50 5.27 -10.60
C ARG A 7 -9.78 3.93 -10.70
N THR A 8 -10.56 2.89 -10.93
CA THR A 8 -10.01 1.55 -11.17
C THR A 8 -9.00 1.60 -12.30
N LYS A 9 -7.88 0.95 -12.08
CA LYS A 9 -6.75 0.83 -13.02
C LYS A 9 -5.92 2.10 -13.16
N GLU A 10 -6.21 3.13 -12.38
CA GLU A 10 -5.37 4.31 -12.32
C GLU A 10 -4.43 4.22 -11.14
N ALA A 11 -3.35 4.98 -11.19
CA ALA A 11 -2.28 4.86 -10.22
C ALA A 11 -1.91 6.19 -9.60
N ILE A 12 -1.23 6.10 -8.46
CA ILE A 12 -0.58 7.21 -7.78
C ILE A 12 0.91 6.89 -7.71
N VAL A 13 1.74 7.90 -7.88
CA VAL A 13 3.18 7.74 -7.80
C VAL A 13 3.69 8.57 -6.62
N ILE A 14 4.56 7.98 -5.83
CA ILE A 14 5.17 8.63 -4.67
C ILE A 14 6.68 8.60 -4.85
N GLY A 15 7.32 9.76 -4.63
CA GLY A 15 8.75 9.91 -4.74
C GLY A 15 9.18 10.53 -6.06
N GLU A 16 10.32 11.21 -6.05
CA GLU A 16 10.82 11.91 -7.22
C GLU A 16 11.14 10.98 -8.39
N ASN A 17 11.58 9.78 -8.07
CA ASN A 17 11.96 8.80 -9.08
C ASN A 17 10.95 7.68 -9.22
N LYS A 18 9.70 7.93 -8.84
CA LYS A 18 8.62 6.95 -8.91
C LYS A 18 8.93 5.69 -8.10
N GLU A 19 9.54 5.87 -6.94
CA GLU A 19 9.96 4.73 -6.11
C GLU A 19 8.77 3.86 -5.71
N ILE A 20 7.63 4.48 -5.46
CA ILE A 20 6.44 3.76 -5.01
C ILE A 20 5.32 4.07 -5.99
N LYS A 21 4.69 3.01 -6.47
CA LYS A 21 3.53 3.14 -7.35
C LYS A 21 2.38 2.37 -6.74
N ILE A 22 1.26 3.04 -6.55
CA ILE A 22 0.05 2.44 -6.01
C ILE A 22 -1.01 2.45 -7.10
N THR A 23 -1.48 1.27 -7.47
CA THR A 23 -2.47 1.12 -8.53
C THR A 23 -3.79 0.65 -7.92
N VAL A 24 -4.89 1.28 -8.28
CA VAL A 24 -6.21 0.81 -7.87
C VAL A 24 -6.60 -0.34 -8.78
N LEU A 25 -6.70 -1.54 -8.23
CA LEU A 25 -7.01 -2.72 -9.02
C LEU A 25 -8.50 -2.98 -9.12
N ASN A 26 -9.21 -2.78 -8.01
CA ASN A 26 -10.64 -3.07 -7.97
C ASN A 26 -11.28 -2.27 -6.85
N ILE A 27 -12.50 -1.82 -7.10
CA ILE A 27 -13.31 -1.12 -6.11
C ILE A 27 -14.62 -1.87 -6.02
N ARG A 28 -14.98 -2.30 -4.81
CA ARG A 28 -16.20 -3.08 -4.62
C ARG A 28 -16.78 -2.80 -3.24
N GLY A 29 -17.98 -2.24 -3.20
CA GLY A 29 -18.77 -2.15 -1.98
C GLY A 29 -18.02 -1.66 -0.75
N GLY A 30 -17.34 -0.53 -0.84
CA GLY A 30 -16.60 0.01 0.30
C GLY A 30 -15.23 -0.58 0.50
N GLN A 31 -14.82 -1.50 -0.36
CA GLN A 31 -13.49 -2.11 -0.30
C GLN A 31 -12.71 -1.75 -1.56
N VAL A 32 -11.41 -1.54 -1.40
CA VAL A 32 -10.52 -1.20 -2.50
C VAL A 32 -9.30 -2.11 -2.46
N GLN A 33 -8.98 -2.69 -3.60
CA GLN A 33 -7.76 -3.46 -3.76
C GLN A 33 -6.69 -2.60 -4.43
N PHE A 34 -5.50 -2.61 -3.86
CA PHE A 34 -4.37 -1.87 -4.39
C PHE A 34 -3.27 -2.82 -4.80
N GLY A 35 -2.62 -2.52 -5.93
CA GLY A 35 -1.34 -3.11 -6.23
C GLY A 35 -0.27 -2.10 -5.82
N ILE A 36 0.65 -2.49 -4.98
CA ILE A 36 1.69 -1.60 -4.49
C ILE A 36 3.05 -2.09 -4.97
N ASP A 37 3.72 -1.24 -5.74
CA ASP A 37 5.05 -1.51 -6.24
C ASP A 37 6.01 -0.60 -5.46
N ALA A 38 6.86 -1.21 -4.65
CA ALA A 38 7.80 -0.48 -3.79
C ALA A 38 9.13 -1.18 -3.76
N PRO A 39 10.24 -0.43 -3.51
CA PRO A 39 11.55 -1.06 -3.37
C PRO A 39 11.59 -2.02 -2.19
N LYS A 40 12.51 -2.98 -2.24
CA LYS A 40 12.64 -3.98 -1.17
C LYS A 40 12.94 -3.38 0.19
N ASN A 41 13.59 -2.22 0.21
CA ASN A 41 13.94 -1.57 1.47
C ASN A 41 12.78 -0.77 2.07
N VAL A 42 11.64 -0.73 1.40
CA VAL A 42 10.45 -0.06 1.91
C VAL A 42 9.42 -1.12 2.28
N PRO A 43 9.24 -1.40 3.58
CA PRO A 43 8.23 -2.37 3.98
C PRO A 43 6.82 -1.82 3.74
N VAL A 44 5.94 -2.69 3.27
CA VAL A 44 4.56 -2.33 2.99
C VAL A 44 3.65 -3.22 3.83
N HIS A 45 2.86 -2.61 4.68
CA HIS A 45 1.97 -3.33 5.57
C HIS A 45 0.62 -2.65 5.67
N ARG A 46 -0.40 -3.43 5.94
CA ARG A 46 -1.66 -2.88 6.37
C ARG A 46 -1.45 -2.29 7.76
N GLU A 47 -2.23 -1.29 8.10
CA GLU A 47 -2.01 -0.56 9.35
C GLU A 47 -2.05 -1.48 10.58
N GLU A 48 -3.03 -2.37 10.65
CA GLU A 48 -3.16 -3.27 11.80
C GLU A 48 -1.99 -4.25 11.89
N VAL A 49 -1.43 -4.64 10.74
CA VAL A 49 -0.25 -5.51 10.71
C VAL A 49 0.97 -4.73 11.18
N TYR A 50 1.12 -3.50 10.75
CA TYR A 50 2.21 -2.63 11.18
C TYR A 50 2.20 -2.48 12.71
N GLU A 51 1.03 -2.25 13.28
CA GLU A 51 0.91 -2.07 14.73
C GLU A 51 1.32 -3.33 15.49
N ARG A 52 1.00 -4.50 14.97
CA ARG A 52 1.41 -5.76 15.59
C ARG A 52 2.92 -5.94 15.56
N ILE A 53 3.54 -5.60 14.44
CA ILE A 53 4.99 -5.69 14.31
C ILE A 53 5.67 -4.74 15.29
N LYS A 54 5.16 -3.53 15.43
CA LYS A 54 5.71 -2.55 16.36
C LYS A 54 5.56 -2.99 17.80
N SER A 55 4.53 -3.74 18.15
CA SER A 55 4.33 -4.25 19.49
C SER A 55 5.12 -5.54 19.76
N GLY A 56 5.90 -6.00 18.81
CA GLY A 56 6.77 -7.16 18.99
C GLY A 56 6.21 -8.47 18.48
N GLU A 57 5.06 -8.46 17.86
CA GLU A 57 4.49 -9.66 17.26
C GLU A 57 5.07 -9.87 15.87
N GLU A 58 5.52 -11.08 15.61
CA GLU A 58 5.98 -11.43 14.29
C GLU A 58 4.80 -11.73 13.40
N ASP A 59 4.79 -11.13 12.22
CA ASP A 59 3.80 -11.42 11.23
C ASP A 59 4.50 -11.90 9.97
N SER A 60 4.25 -13.13 9.62
CA SER A 60 4.87 -13.72 8.44
C SER A 60 4.23 -13.25 7.14
N SER A 61 3.10 -12.59 7.22
CA SER A 61 2.46 -12.07 6.02
C SER A 61 2.98 -10.68 5.73
N THR A 62 4.23 -10.58 5.37
CA THR A 62 4.73 -9.34 4.81
C THR A 62 4.03 -9.19 3.47
N GLY A 63 3.45 -8.05 3.23
CA GLY A 63 2.71 -7.84 2.01
C GLY A 63 3.57 -7.74 0.77
N ALA A 64 4.40 -8.66 0.59
CA ALA A 64 5.26 -8.69 -0.59
C ALA A 64 4.46 -8.93 -1.84
#